data_e2de95eec9d9caee5ed9794e08434d31
#
_entry.id   e2de95eec9d9caee5ed9794e08434d31
#
_cell.length_a   1.000
_cell.length_b   1.000
_cell.length_c   1.000
_cell.angle_alpha   90.00
_cell.angle_beta   90.00
_cell.angle_gamma   90.00
#
_symmetry.space_group_name_H-M   'P 1'
#
loop_
_entity.id
_entity.type
_entity.pdbx_description
1 polymer ?
#
loop_
_entity_poly.entity_id
_entity_poly.type
_entity_poly.pdbx_seq_one_letter_code
_entity_poly.pdbx_strand_id
1 'polypeptide(L)'
;EQAILQFENAAGLGVNADQAVAAIKQTENEIANSKIAAIQNLILSAEDMEQWQDAVTHYDRVLEIDSNIVFAVEGKDYASKRAQLNDLLEQAIAGPDRFYEEDVFQQTLDIYYTGREVEKERGGPVLLGQLDQLEQLLETSQIPIQIQFTSDNLTDVSILRVTNLGLFEQTSMALKPGRYVALGRRIGYRETRTEFVVGFGQTPEKVSVRCTERLVPTNR
;
A
#
# COMPACT_ATOMS: atom_id res chain seq x y z
N GLU A 1 10.89 13.10 40.15
CA GLU A 1 10.15 12.28 41.13
C GLU A 1 10.60 12.57 42.56
N GLN A 2 11.89 12.51 42.88
CA GLN A 2 12.37 12.80 44.27
C GLN A 2 12.04 14.23 44.71
N ALA A 3 12.13 15.24 43.84
CA ALA A 3 11.80 16.62 44.15
C ALA A 3 10.30 16.80 44.48
N ILE A 4 9.42 16.14 43.71
CA ILE A 4 7.96 16.17 43.97
C ILE A 4 7.65 15.58 45.34
N LEU A 5 8.24 14.43 45.68
CA LEU A 5 8.06 13.79 46.99
C LEU A 5 8.50 14.70 48.16
N GLN A 6 9.59 15.47 47.98
CA GLN A 6 10.05 16.44 48.99
C GLN A 6 9.08 17.63 49.13
N PHE A 7 8.53 18.13 48.03
CA PHE A 7 7.53 19.20 48.06
C PHE A 7 6.19 18.72 48.65
N GLU A 8 5.77 17.50 48.39
CA GLU A 8 4.58 16.88 48.99
C GLU A 8 4.74 16.77 50.50
N ASN A 9 5.90 16.35 51.01
CA ASN A 9 6.21 16.30 52.41
C ASN A 9 6.19 17.71 53.04
N ALA A 10 6.74 18.72 52.36
CA ALA A 10 6.72 20.11 52.83
C ALA A 10 5.29 20.68 52.91
N ALA A 11 4.47 20.39 51.90
CA ALA A 11 3.04 20.77 51.86
C ALA A 11 2.26 20.14 53.03
N GLY A 12 2.55 18.87 53.37
CA GLY A 12 1.93 18.15 54.51
C GLY A 12 2.26 18.73 55.87
N LEU A 13 3.39 19.46 56.03
CA LEU A 13 3.77 20.13 57.27
C LEU A 13 3.05 21.48 57.48
N GLY A 14 2.26 21.98 56.54
CA GLY A 14 1.41 23.16 56.63
C GLY A 14 2.17 24.50 56.62
N VAL A 15 3.50 24.50 56.49
CA VAL A 15 4.33 25.69 56.37
C VAL A 15 4.58 25.98 54.92
N ASN A 16 4.09 27.13 54.38
CA ASN A 16 4.19 27.52 52.98
C ASN A 16 3.54 26.50 51.98
N ALA A 17 2.41 25.89 52.37
CA ALA A 17 1.73 24.87 51.57
C ALA A 17 1.44 25.34 50.14
N ASP A 18 1.01 26.58 49.92
CA ASP A 18 0.74 27.17 48.62
C ASP A 18 2.00 27.24 47.74
N GLN A 19 3.15 27.54 48.31
CA GLN A 19 4.44 27.57 47.60
C GLN A 19 4.89 26.15 47.20
N ALA A 20 4.66 25.18 48.09
CA ALA A 20 4.98 23.78 47.81
C ALA A 20 4.11 23.23 46.69
N VAL A 21 2.80 23.51 46.66
CA VAL A 21 1.87 23.13 45.58
C VAL A 21 2.28 23.77 44.24
N ALA A 22 2.65 25.06 44.26
CA ALA A 22 3.14 25.75 43.08
C ALA A 22 4.45 25.13 42.55
N ALA A 23 5.38 24.75 43.44
CA ALA A 23 6.62 24.09 43.08
C ALA A 23 6.40 22.67 42.49
N ILE A 24 5.45 21.90 43.03
CA ILE A 24 5.04 20.60 42.50
C ILE A 24 4.56 20.79 41.05
N LYS A 25 3.59 21.67 40.83
CA LYS A 25 3.03 21.94 39.50
C LYS A 25 4.08 22.41 38.51
N GLN A 26 5.01 23.28 38.96
CA GLN A 26 6.12 23.70 38.09
C GLN A 26 7.02 22.52 37.70
N THR A 27 7.38 21.67 38.67
CA THR A 27 8.23 20.50 38.41
C THR A 27 7.55 19.48 37.48
N GLU A 28 6.26 19.27 37.66
CA GLU A 28 5.47 18.41 36.73
C GLU A 28 5.47 18.95 35.30
N ASN A 29 5.28 20.27 35.13
CA ASN A 29 5.36 20.92 33.83
C ASN A 29 6.76 20.80 33.21
N GLU A 30 7.82 20.97 34.00
CA GLU A 30 9.20 20.81 33.52
C GLU A 30 9.48 19.36 33.05
N ILE A 31 8.99 18.38 33.82
CA ILE A 31 9.08 16.96 33.45
C ILE A 31 8.30 16.68 32.13
N ALA A 32 7.07 17.18 32.00
CA ALA A 32 6.26 17.04 30.82
C ALA A 32 6.96 17.67 29.59
N ASN A 33 7.43 18.90 29.71
CA ASN A 33 8.15 19.60 28.63
C ASN A 33 9.44 18.85 28.23
N SER A 34 10.18 18.31 29.19
CA SER A 34 11.38 17.51 28.89
C SER A 34 11.05 16.22 28.14
N LYS A 35 9.95 15.53 28.52
CA LYS A 35 9.46 14.34 27.78
C LYS A 35 9.04 14.70 26.37
N ILE A 36 8.28 15.80 26.21
CA ILE A 36 7.84 16.26 24.89
C ILE A 36 9.04 16.58 23.99
N ALA A 37 10.04 17.30 24.50
CA ALA A 37 11.24 17.61 23.74
C ALA A 37 12.02 16.36 23.29
N ALA A 38 12.09 15.34 24.16
CA ALA A 38 12.71 14.06 23.79
C ALA A 38 11.93 13.35 22.68
N ILE A 39 10.59 13.36 22.74
CA ILE A 39 9.73 12.75 21.71
C ILE A 39 9.82 13.55 20.40
N GLN A 40 9.91 14.89 20.44
CA GLN A 40 10.10 15.71 19.26
C GLN A 40 11.33 15.30 18.44
N ASN A 41 12.44 14.96 19.08
CA ASN A 41 13.62 14.47 18.38
C ASN A 41 13.36 13.14 17.66
N LEU A 42 12.53 12.26 18.23
CA LEU A 42 12.12 11.01 17.59
C LEU A 42 11.22 11.28 16.40
N ILE A 43 10.28 12.24 16.51
CA ILE A 43 9.41 12.67 15.42
C ILE A 43 10.27 13.17 14.24
N LEU A 44 11.18 14.11 14.49
CA LEU A 44 12.05 14.65 13.45
C LEU A 44 12.88 13.57 12.77
N SER A 45 13.43 12.63 13.53
CA SER A 45 14.17 11.50 12.96
C SER A 45 13.30 10.59 12.10
N ALA A 46 12.08 10.29 12.54
CA ALA A 46 11.14 9.46 11.78
C ALA A 46 10.68 10.16 10.49
N GLU A 47 10.42 11.48 10.54
CA GLU A 47 10.06 12.28 9.36
C GLU A 47 11.21 12.37 8.35
N ASP A 48 12.44 12.60 8.81
CA ASP A 48 13.63 12.66 7.96
C ASP A 48 13.91 11.33 7.25
N MET A 49 13.56 10.21 7.90
CA MET A 49 13.66 8.86 7.33
C MET A 49 12.41 8.45 6.55
N GLU A 50 11.40 9.31 6.43
CA GLU A 50 10.08 9.05 5.86
C GLU A 50 9.35 7.84 6.50
N GLN A 51 9.64 7.55 7.77
CA GLN A 51 8.97 6.52 8.59
C GLN A 51 7.68 7.08 9.18
N TRP A 52 6.69 7.33 8.32
CA TRP A 52 5.50 8.11 8.67
C TRP A 52 4.62 7.45 9.73
N GLN A 53 4.52 6.12 9.76
CA GLN A 53 3.77 5.40 10.78
C GLN A 53 4.41 5.53 12.16
N ASP A 54 5.74 5.56 12.23
CA ASP A 54 6.47 5.80 13.48
C ASP A 54 6.30 7.25 13.93
N ALA A 55 6.32 8.21 12.98
CA ALA A 55 6.04 9.60 13.28
C ALA A 55 4.64 9.79 13.90
N VAL A 56 3.60 9.16 13.33
CA VAL A 56 2.24 9.15 13.89
C VAL A 56 2.25 8.64 15.33
N THR A 57 2.91 7.51 15.58
CA THR A 57 3.02 6.91 16.91
C THR A 57 3.71 7.86 17.90
N HIS A 58 4.73 8.58 17.47
CA HIS A 58 5.41 9.56 18.32
C HIS A 58 4.56 10.79 18.57
N TYR A 59 3.80 11.29 17.60
CA TYR A 59 2.82 12.36 17.82
C TYR A 59 1.74 11.95 18.82
N ASP A 60 1.23 10.72 18.76
CA ASP A 60 0.26 10.20 19.72
C ASP A 60 0.81 10.25 21.16
N ARG A 61 2.07 9.86 21.35
CA ARG A 61 2.72 9.94 22.67
C ARG A 61 2.84 11.37 23.19
N VAL A 62 3.00 12.37 22.34
CA VAL A 62 2.95 13.78 22.74
C VAL A 62 1.54 14.15 23.18
N LEU A 63 0.52 13.76 22.39
CA LEU A 63 -0.88 14.05 22.67
C LEU A 63 -1.43 13.33 23.91
N GLU A 64 -0.83 12.21 24.31
CA GLU A 64 -1.10 11.54 25.59
C GLU A 64 -0.61 12.38 26.79
N ILE A 65 0.45 13.19 26.62
CA ILE A 65 0.94 14.09 27.68
C ILE A 65 0.05 15.34 27.74
N ASP A 66 -0.24 15.96 26.61
CA ASP A 66 -1.16 17.10 26.47
C ASP A 66 -1.82 17.09 25.11
N SER A 67 -3.13 16.84 25.07
CA SER A 67 -3.94 16.75 23.87
C SER A 67 -4.10 18.05 23.08
N ASN A 68 -3.71 19.19 23.64
CA ASN A 68 -3.89 20.51 23.03
C ASN A 68 -2.61 21.04 22.37
N ILE A 69 -1.56 20.26 22.29
CA ILE A 69 -0.30 20.69 21.67
C ILE A 69 -0.47 20.81 20.15
N VAL A 70 -0.55 22.04 19.67
CA VAL A 70 -0.88 22.39 18.28
C VAL A 70 0.06 21.69 17.29
N PHE A 71 1.39 21.74 17.50
CA PHE A 71 2.32 21.09 16.56
C PHE A 71 2.11 19.57 16.47
N ALA A 72 1.67 18.94 17.57
CA ALA A 72 1.44 17.50 17.57
C ALA A 72 0.12 17.12 16.87
N VAL A 73 -0.92 17.95 17.01
CA VAL A 73 -2.19 17.76 16.31
C VAL A 73 -1.99 17.91 14.80
N GLU A 74 -1.36 19.02 14.36
CA GLU A 74 -1.12 19.31 12.94
C GLU A 74 -0.12 18.32 12.33
N GLY A 75 0.96 18.02 13.05
CA GLY A 75 1.97 17.08 12.59
C GLY A 75 1.45 15.67 12.46
N LYS A 76 0.60 15.20 13.39
CA LYS A 76 -0.05 13.90 13.30
C LYS A 76 -0.97 13.80 12.07
N ASP A 77 -1.77 14.85 11.78
CA ASP A 77 -2.63 14.85 10.58
C ASP A 77 -1.79 14.72 9.32
N TYR A 78 -0.72 15.51 9.20
CA TYR A 78 0.21 15.42 8.08
C TYR A 78 0.87 14.04 7.97
N ALA A 79 1.46 13.55 9.05
CA ALA A 79 2.13 12.25 9.08
C ALA A 79 1.17 11.09 8.73
N SER A 80 -0.09 11.17 9.20
CA SER A 80 -1.12 10.17 8.88
C SER A 80 -1.44 10.14 7.37
N LYS A 81 -1.57 11.31 6.73
CA LYS A 81 -1.78 11.40 5.28
C LYS A 81 -0.58 10.85 4.49
N ARG A 82 0.64 11.12 4.96
CA ARG A 82 1.87 10.60 4.35
C ARG A 82 1.99 9.08 4.52
N ALA A 83 1.62 8.53 5.69
CA ALA A 83 1.57 7.08 5.93
C ALA A 83 0.56 6.40 4.98
N GLN A 84 -0.64 6.96 4.83
CA GLN A 84 -1.64 6.44 3.89
C GLN A 84 -1.15 6.48 2.44
N LEU A 85 -0.51 7.57 2.01
CA LEU A 85 0.06 7.66 0.66
C LEU A 85 1.16 6.62 0.45
N ASN A 86 2.06 6.43 1.42
CA ASN A 86 3.09 5.41 1.38
C ASN A 86 2.50 4.01 1.18
N ASP A 87 1.50 3.64 1.98
CA ASP A 87 0.82 2.35 1.88
C ASP A 87 0.16 2.14 0.51
N LEU A 88 -0.46 3.19 -0.05
CA LEU A 88 -1.08 3.12 -1.38
C LEU A 88 -0.04 2.94 -2.49
N LEU A 89 1.09 3.65 -2.41
CA LEU A 89 2.19 3.51 -3.36
C LEU A 89 2.82 2.11 -3.27
N GLU A 90 3.07 1.60 -2.08
CA GLU A 90 3.60 0.25 -1.87
C GLU A 90 2.67 -0.83 -2.44
N GLN A 91 1.36 -0.71 -2.20
CA GLN A 91 0.36 -1.63 -2.74
C GLN A 91 0.30 -1.58 -4.27
N ALA A 92 0.36 -0.39 -4.86
CA ALA A 92 0.37 -0.22 -6.30
C ALA A 92 1.63 -0.83 -6.94
N ILE A 93 2.80 -0.59 -6.34
CA ILE A 93 4.09 -1.14 -6.80
C ILE A 93 4.13 -2.68 -6.67
N ALA A 94 3.51 -3.24 -5.62
CA ALA A 94 3.48 -4.68 -5.38
C ALA A 94 2.51 -5.44 -6.29
N GLY A 95 1.50 -4.76 -6.86
CA GLY A 95 0.43 -5.38 -7.64
C GLY A 95 0.30 -4.90 -9.10
N PRO A 96 1.39 -4.75 -9.89
CA PRO A 96 1.34 -4.20 -11.24
C PRO A 96 0.64 -5.13 -12.24
N ASP A 97 0.48 -6.41 -11.91
CA ASP A 97 -0.21 -7.42 -12.71
C ASP A 97 -1.72 -7.17 -12.87
N ARG A 98 -2.27 -6.16 -12.18
CA ARG A 98 -3.66 -5.71 -12.31
C ARG A 98 -3.83 -4.43 -13.14
N PHE A 99 -2.77 -3.79 -13.60
CA PHE A 99 -2.85 -2.54 -14.37
C PHE A 99 -3.48 -2.70 -15.78
N TYR A 100 -3.78 -3.92 -16.21
CA TYR A 100 -4.60 -4.15 -17.40
C TYR A 100 -6.10 -3.86 -17.16
N GLU A 101 -6.55 -3.84 -15.90
CA GLU A 101 -7.89 -3.45 -15.49
C GLU A 101 -7.96 -1.91 -15.48
N GLU A 102 -8.84 -1.32 -16.31
CA GLU A 102 -8.88 0.14 -16.50
C GLU A 102 -9.10 0.93 -15.20
N ASP A 103 -10.02 0.43 -14.36
CA ASP A 103 -10.34 1.08 -13.07
C ASP A 103 -9.13 1.08 -12.12
N VAL A 104 -8.36 -0.01 -12.10
CA VAL A 104 -7.14 -0.13 -11.27
C VAL A 104 -6.06 0.80 -11.81
N PHE A 105 -5.91 0.85 -13.14
CA PHE A 105 -4.95 1.75 -13.78
C PHE A 105 -5.26 3.22 -13.48
N GLN A 106 -6.52 3.66 -13.61
CA GLN A 106 -6.92 5.02 -13.31
C GLN A 106 -6.73 5.38 -11.83
N GLN A 107 -7.12 4.50 -10.91
CA GLN A 107 -6.86 4.69 -9.47
C GLN A 107 -5.35 4.81 -9.17
N THR A 108 -4.53 4.01 -9.84
CA THR A 108 -3.08 4.07 -9.67
C THR A 108 -2.48 5.37 -10.22
N LEU A 109 -3.01 5.89 -11.33
CA LEU A 109 -2.65 7.21 -11.84
C LEU A 109 -2.99 8.32 -10.86
N ASP A 110 -4.16 8.27 -10.22
CA ASP A 110 -4.57 9.24 -9.20
C ASP A 110 -3.62 9.23 -7.99
N ILE A 111 -3.21 8.03 -7.54
CA ILE A 111 -2.22 7.87 -6.46
C ILE A 111 -0.87 8.47 -6.89
N TYR A 112 -0.41 8.17 -8.10
CA TYR A 112 0.83 8.70 -8.65
C TYR A 112 0.83 10.22 -8.70
N TYR A 113 -0.22 10.84 -9.26
CA TYR A 113 -0.32 12.30 -9.32
C TYR A 113 -0.42 12.95 -7.95
N THR A 114 -1.16 12.34 -7.02
CA THR A 114 -1.20 12.79 -5.62
C THR A 114 0.20 12.76 -5.00
N GLY A 115 0.94 11.69 -5.22
CA GLY A 115 2.33 11.58 -4.77
C GLY A 115 3.24 12.64 -5.36
N ARG A 116 3.11 12.93 -6.66
CA ARG A 116 3.89 13.99 -7.34
C ARG A 116 3.58 15.40 -6.79
N GLU A 117 2.34 15.69 -6.40
CA GLU A 117 2.01 16.96 -5.74
C GLU A 117 2.66 17.05 -4.35
N VAL A 118 2.58 15.97 -3.56
CA VAL A 118 3.24 15.92 -2.24
C VAL A 118 4.77 16.05 -2.36
N GLU A 119 5.38 15.42 -3.38
CA GLU A 119 6.82 15.51 -3.66
C GLU A 119 7.27 16.95 -3.91
N LYS A 120 6.51 17.75 -4.66
CA LYS A 120 6.83 19.16 -4.93
C LYS A 120 6.81 20.03 -3.67
N GLU A 121 5.91 19.73 -2.72
CA GLU A 121 5.77 20.51 -1.50
C GLU A 121 6.78 20.09 -0.43
N ARG A 122 6.86 18.82 -0.16
CA ARG A 122 7.70 18.23 0.91
C ARG A 122 8.05 16.77 0.57
N GLY A 123 8.75 16.57 -0.54
CA GLY A 123 9.25 15.25 -0.95
C GLY A 123 10.47 14.81 -0.18
N GLY A 124 10.75 13.50 -0.25
CA GLY A 124 11.96 12.90 0.26
C GLY A 124 12.42 11.75 -0.65
N PRO A 125 13.58 11.16 -0.39
CA PRO A 125 14.17 10.15 -1.28
C PRO A 125 13.36 8.86 -1.38
N VAL A 126 12.62 8.47 -0.32
CA VAL A 126 11.76 7.28 -0.34
C VAL A 126 10.57 7.51 -1.27
N LEU A 127 9.84 8.63 -1.08
CA LEU A 127 8.72 9.00 -1.95
C LEU A 127 9.15 9.11 -3.41
N LEU A 128 10.27 9.78 -3.68
CA LEU A 128 10.79 9.95 -5.04
C LEU A 128 11.07 8.57 -5.68
N GLY A 129 11.75 7.68 -4.96
CA GLY A 129 12.05 6.34 -5.46
C GLY A 129 10.80 5.51 -5.75
N GLN A 130 9.77 5.61 -4.90
CA GLN A 130 8.47 4.95 -5.12
C GLN A 130 7.76 5.50 -6.37
N LEU A 131 7.75 6.82 -6.54
CA LEU A 131 7.13 7.46 -7.70
C LEU A 131 7.83 7.10 -9.01
N ASP A 132 9.16 7.10 -9.03
CA ASP A 132 9.93 6.73 -10.22
C ASP A 132 9.71 5.25 -10.58
N GLN A 133 9.64 4.36 -9.58
CA GLN A 133 9.33 2.95 -9.80
C GLN A 133 7.90 2.76 -10.33
N LEU A 134 6.91 3.47 -9.73
CA LEU A 134 5.52 3.37 -10.15
C LEU A 134 5.32 3.91 -11.57
N GLU A 135 6.00 5.01 -11.94
CA GLU A 135 5.97 5.57 -13.30
C GLU A 135 6.43 4.54 -14.34
N GLN A 136 7.56 3.88 -14.10
CA GLN A 136 8.06 2.82 -14.98
C GLN A 136 7.06 1.65 -15.11
N LEU A 137 6.43 1.25 -14.02
CA LEU A 137 5.42 0.19 -14.02
C LEU A 137 4.17 0.60 -14.81
N LEU A 138 3.69 1.83 -14.64
CA LEU A 138 2.56 2.38 -15.38
C LEU A 138 2.85 2.45 -16.88
N GLU A 139 4.00 2.97 -17.28
CA GLU A 139 4.43 3.06 -18.69
C GLU A 139 4.51 1.68 -19.33
N THR A 140 5.23 0.74 -18.68
CA THR A 140 5.43 -0.60 -19.24
C THR A 140 4.15 -1.44 -19.24
N SER A 141 3.21 -1.19 -18.33
CA SER A 141 1.93 -1.89 -18.27
C SER A 141 1.02 -1.63 -19.49
N GLN A 142 1.26 -0.58 -20.22
CA GLN A 142 0.47 -0.23 -21.40
C GLN A 142 1.02 -0.81 -22.70
N ILE A 143 2.22 -1.43 -22.70
CA ILE A 143 2.86 -2.02 -23.89
C ILE A 143 2.37 -3.45 -24.08
N PRO A 144 1.58 -3.76 -25.15
CA PRO A 144 1.08 -5.11 -25.37
C PRO A 144 2.20 -6.08 -25.79
N ILE A 145 2.13 -7.30 -25.27
CA ILE A 145 3.05 -8.40 -25.56
C ILE A 145 2.30 -9.46 -26.37
N GLN A 146 2.92 -9.94 -27.45
CA GLN A 146 2.35 -11.01 -28.29
C GLN A 146 2.44 -12.36 -27.57
N ILE A 147 1.29 -13.02 -27.39
CA ILE A 147 1.17 -14.34 -26.78
C ILE A 147 0.69 -15.35 -27.85
N GLN A 148 1.35 -16.50 -27.89
CA GLN A 148 0.93 -17.61 -28.75
C GLN A 148 -0.02 -18.54 -28.01
N PHE A 149 -1.13 -18.90 -28.63
CA PHE A 149 -2.10 -19.87 -28.13
C PHE A 149 -2.16 -21.09 -29.00
N THR A 150 -2.31 -22.26 -28.40
CA THR A 150 -2.49 -23.55 -29.09
C THR A 150 -3.71 -24.29 -28.55
N SER A 151 -4.46 -24.92 -29.41
CA SER A 151 -5.64 -25.74 -29.10
C SER A 151 -5.72 -26.97 -30.02
N ASP A 152 -6.88 -27.62 -30.07
CA ASP A 152 -7.15 -28.84 -30.88
C ASP A 152 -8.19 -28.59 -31.97
N ASN A 153 -8.50 -27.34 -32.27
CA ASN A 153 -9.55 -26.94 -33.22
C ASN A 153 -10.95 -27.52 -32.92
N LEU A 154 -11.16 -28.04 -31.71
CA LEU A 154 -12.42 -28.63 -31.24
C LEU A 154 -12.87 -27.99 -29.91
N THR A 155 -11.95 -27.35 -29.20
CA THR A 155 -12.19 -26.61 -27.97
C THR A 155 -12.42 -25.14 -28.31
N ASP A 156 -13.57 -24.60 -27.97
CA ASP A 156 -13.85 -23.16 -28.03
C ASP A 156 -13.12 -22.45 -26.89
N VAL A 157 -12.19 -21.56 -27.23
CA VAL A 157 -11.29 -20.91 -26.26
C VAL A 157 -11.65 -19.44 -26.13
N SER A 158 -11.80 -18.99 -24.89
CA SER A 158 -11.97 -17.57 -24.56
C SER A 158 -10.96 -17.13 -23.49
N ILE A 159 -10.52 -15.87 -23.57
CA ILE A 159 -9.78 -15.21 -22.50
C ILE A 159 -10.80 -14.43 -21.69
N LEU A 160 -10.96 -14.81 -20.41
CA LEU A 160 -11.98 -14.23 -19.55
C LEU A 160 -11.84 -12.71 -19.49
N ARG A 161 -12.96 -11.99 -19.62
CA ARG A 161 -13.07 -10.51 -19.61
C ARG A 161 -12.31 -9.79 -20.75
N VAL A 162 -11.72 -10.54 -21.70
CA VAL A 162 -10.98 -9.93 -22.80
C VAL A 162 -11.67 -10.22 -24.13
N THR A 163 -11.68 -11.50 -24.58
CA THR A 163 -12.26 -11.86 -25.87
C THR A 163 -12.51 -13.36 -26.02
N ASN A 164 -13.30 -13.74 -27.04
CA ASN A 164 -13.42 -15.11 -27.50
C ASN A 164 -12.48 -15.32 -28.68
N LEU A 165 -11.59 -16.33 -28.62
CA LEU A 165 -10.69 -16.74 -29.68
C LEU A 165 -11.34 -17.78 -30.61
N GLY A 166 -12.39 -18.48 -30.18
CA GLY A 166 -13.09 -19.51 -30.91
C GLY A 166 -12.30 -20.82 -31.01
N LEU A 167 -12.51 -21.53 -32.17
CA LEU A 167 -11.84 -22.79 -32.50
C LEU A 167 -10.58 -22.51 -33.31
N PHE A 168 -9.43 -23.06 -32.89
CA PHE A 168 -8.17 -22.90 -33.61
C PHE A 168 -7.18 -24.02 -33.28
N GLU A 169 -6.15 -24.20 -34.09
CA GLU A 169 -4.96 -25.00 -33.74
C GLU A 169 -3.86 -24.11 -33.20
N GLN A 170 -3.60 -22.98 -33.84
CA GLN A 170 -2.66 -21.96 -33.41
C GLN A 170 -3.23 -20.57 -33.71
N THR A 171 -3.05 -19.66 -32.77
CA THR A 171 -3.35 -18.24 -32.95
C THR A 171 -2.41 -17.41 -32.07
N SER A 172 -2.38 -16.09 -32.31
CA SER A 172 -1.63 -15.18 -31.49
C SER A 172 -2.46 -13.94 -31.20
N MET A 173 -2.22 -13.33 -30.01
CA MET A 173 -2.91 -12.14 -29.59
C MET A 173 -1.98 -11.26 -28.78
N ALA A 174 -2.10 -9.95 -28.94
CA ALA A 174 -1.42 -8.98 -28.11
C ALA A 174 -2.22 -8.73 -26.82
N LEU A 175 -1.58 -8.92 -25.67
CA LEU A 175 -2.16 -8.66 -24.35
C LEU A 175 -1.28 -7.70 -23.57
N LYS A 176 -1.89 -6.76 -22.85
CA LYS A 176 -1.16 -5.93 -21.88
C LYS A 176 -0.56 -6.81 -20.78
N PRO A 177 0.54 -6.39 -20.13
CA PRO A 177 1.04 -7.08 -18.93
C PRO A 177 -0.08 -7.26 -17.90
N GLY A 178 -0.24 -8.48 -17.37
CA GLY A 178 -1.31 -8.79 -16.43
C GLY A 178 -1.51 -10.29 -16.20
N ARG A 179 -2.45 -10.62 -15.32
CA ARG A 179 -2.85 -11.99 -15.00
C ARG A 179 -4.14 -12.36 -15.72
N TYR A 180 -4.11 -13.43 -16.49
CA TYR A 180 -5.20 -13.86 -17.35
C TYR A 180 -5.63 -15.29 -17.09
N VAL A 181 -6.87 -15.60 -17.45
CA VAL A 181 -7.41 -16.96 -17.44
C VAL A 181 -7.95 -17.28 -18.84
N ALA A 182 -7.37 -18.27 -19.49
CA ALA A 182 -7.92 -18.85 -20.71
C ALA A 182 -8.87 -20.00 -20.32
N LEU A 183 -10.09 -19.96 -20.88
CA LEU A 183 -11.17 -20.89 -20.65
C LEU A 183 -11.43 -21.69 -21.93
N GLY A 184 -11.34 -23.02 -21.84
CA GLY A 184 -11.69 -23.92 -22.94
C GLY A 184 -13.02 -24.62 -22.69
N ARG A 185 -13.92 -24.62 -23.69
CA ARG A 185 -15.21 -25.31 -23.65
C ARG A 185 -15.38 -26.23 -24.84
N ARG A 186 -15.87 -27.44 -24.60
CA ARG A 186 -16.21 -28.41 -25.63
C ARG A 186 -17.40 -29.26 -25.19
N ILE A 187 -18.37 -29.46 -26.08
CA ILE A 187 -19.57 -30.25 -25.79
C ILE A 187 -19.18 -31.69 -25.42
N GLY A 188 -19.67 -32.18 -24.27
CA GLY A 188 -19.38 -33.50 -23.75
C GLY A 188 -18.03 -33.62 -23.02
N TYR A 189 -17.34 -32.52 -22.77
CA TYR A 189 -16.08 -32.48 -22.03
C TYR A 189 -16.17 -31.51 -20.87
N ARG A 190 -15.34 -31.74 -19.83
CA ARG A 190 -15.16 -30.82 -18.74
C ARG A 190 -14.48 -29.54 -19.23
N GLU A 191 -14.97 -28.41 -18.76
CA GLU A 191 -14.35 -27.08 -18.99
C GLU A 191 -12.91 -27.09 -18.46
N THR A 192 -11.99 -26.52 -19.22
CA THR A 192 -10.59 -26.37 -18.82
C THR A 192 -10.26 -24.91 -18.55
N ARG A 193 -9.45 -24.65 -17.53
CA ARG A 193 -8.97 -23.31 -17.15
C ARG A 193 -7.46 -23.32 -17.09
N THR A 194 -6.84 -22.37 -17.79
CA THR A 194 -5.39 -22.19 -17.78
C THR A 194 -5.10 -20.75 -17.35
N GLU A 195 -4.49 -20.60 -16.18
CA GLU A 195 -4.02 -19.31 -15.69
C GLU A 195 -2.61 -19.04 -16.22
N PHE A 196 -2.36 -17.78 -16.63
CA PHE A 196 -1.05 -17.37 -17.11
C PHE A 196 -0.82 -15.88 -16.83
N VAL A 197 0.46 -15.48 -16.76
CA VAL A 197 0.89 -14.10 -16.54
C VAL A 197 1.60 -13.60 -17.79
N VAL A 198 1.28 -12.38 -18.21
CA VAL A 198 1.94 -11.68 -19.31
C VAL A 198 2.78 -10.55 -18.73
N GLY A 199 4.02 -10.41 -19.13
CA GLY A 199 4.96 -9.43 -18.57
C GLY A 199 5.66 -9.91 -17.31
N PHE A 200 6.29 -9.00 -16.61
CA PHE A 200 6.95 -9.20 -15.30
C PHE A 200 7.95 -10.37 -15.28
N GLY A 201 8.59 -10.68 -16.42
CA GLY A 201 9.52 -11.80 -16.55
C GLY A 201 8.89 -13.19 -16.51
N GLN A 202 7.56 -13.29 -16.53
CA GLN A 202 6.80 -14.55 -16.40
C GLN A 202 5.99 -14.91 -17.67
N THR A 203 6.15 -14.17 -18.74
CA THR A 203 5.42 -14.44 -19.99
C THR A 203 5.70 -15.84 -20.51
N PRO A 204 4.68 -16.72 -20.67
CA PRO A 204 4.88 -18.04 -21.21
C PRO A 204 5.21 -17.98 -22.71
N GLU A 205 6.04 -18.88 -23.19
CA GLU A 205 6.34 -19.00 -24.62
C GLU A 205 5.07 -19.30 -25.43
N LYS A 206 4.18 -20.16 -24.89
CA LYS A 206 2.87 -20.47 -25.44
C LYS A 206 1.87 -20.88 -24.36
N VAL A 207 0.59 -20.58 -24.59
CA VAL A 207 -0.54 -21.01 -23.74
C VAL A 207 -1.32 -22.09 -24.46
N SER A 208 -1.40 -23.30 -23.86
CA SER A 208 -2.14 -24.43 -24.43
C SER A 208 -3.48 -24.61 -23.70
N VAL A 209 -4.58 -24.64 -24.46
CA VAL A 209 -5.93 -24.77 -23.89
C VAL A 209 -6.70 -25.85 -24.62
N ARG A 210 -6.95 -27.00 -24.00
CA ARG A 210 -7.66 -28.14 -24.58
C ARG A 210 -8.56 -28.81 -23.55
N CYS A 211 -9.79 -29.18 -23.96
CA CYS A 211 -10.67 -30.00 -23.15
C CYS A 211 -10.34 -31.49 -23.39
N THR A 212 -9.74 -32.17 -22.42
CA THR A 212 -9.31 -33.55 -22.53
C THR A 212 -10.17 -34.53 -21.74
N GLU A 213 -10.83 -34.07 -20.67
CA GLU A 213 -11.64 -34.90 -19.79
C GLU A 213 -13.08 -35.00 -20.33
N ARG A 214 -13.48 -36.20 -20.76
CA ARG A 214 -14.83 -36.48 -21.27
C ARG A 214 -15.81 -36.65 -20.13
N LEU A 215 -16.96 -36.00 -20.20
CA LEU A 215 -18.06 -36.19 -19.27
C LEU A 215 -18.77 -37.52 -19.60
N VAL A 216 -18.70 -38.51 -18.72
CA VAL A 216 -19.46 -39.75 -18.82
C VAL A 216 -20.87 -39.50 -18.31
N PRO A 217 -21.94 -39.72 -19.09
CA PRO A 217 -23.29 -39.63 -18.57
C PRO A 217 -23.46 -40.62 -17.41
N THR A 218 -23.78 -40.15 -16.22
CA THR A 218 -24.21 -41.05 -15.15
C THR A 218 -25.62 -41.50 -15.48
N ASN A 219 -25.77 -42.72 -16.04
CA ASN A 219 -27.09 -43.35 -16.14
C ASN A 219 -27.64 -43.54 -14.71
N ARG A 220 -28.65 -42.79 -14.37
CA ARG A 220 -29.57 -43.09 -13.28
C ARG A 220 -30.78 -43.83 -13.81
#